data_5554892a4585977703d1070aa754b8a9
#
_entry.id   5554892a4585977703d1070aa754b8a9
#
_cell.length_a   1.000
_cell.length_b   1.000
_cell.length_c   1.000
_cell.angle_alpha   90.00
_cell.angle_beta   90.00
_cell.angle_gamma   90.00
#
_symmetry.space_group_name_H-M   'P 1'
#
loop_
_entity.id
_entity.type
_entity.pdbx_description
1 polymer ?
#
loop_
_entity_poly.entity_id
_entity_poly.type
_entity_poly.pdbx_seq_one_letter_code
_entity_poly.pdbx_strand_id
1 'polypeptide(L)'
;MANPDSVTVRKVETQADFKAFFEFPWKLYRDDPNWVPPLLSMRRHLLDKNENPSWEYLEGDYYVAWRAGEPVGTVAAFVNHRHNEFHNEHISWFGFFECIEDQYVATALLDTAAAWGRERGYNALRGPQSFTNMDECGLLVDGFARPVMLMPYNPPYYQRLVENAGLAKVMDTHSAMANWDILHEAGAVDRVNRIADRVKRSQSITVRGLERKNLKAEFELFKDIYNHAWEKNWGFTPFTSKELDALVKSLGSFIDPELACFGYV
;
A
#
# COMPACT_ATOMS: atom_id res chain seq x y z
N MET A 1 16.06 -0.95 38.21
CA MET A 1 16.84 -0.90 36.96
C MET A 1 15.99 -1.55 35.88
N ALA A 2 15.76 -0.90 34.74
CA ALA A 2 15.02 -1.51 33.64
C ALA A 2 15.80 -2.73 33.13
N ASN A 3 15.08 -3.82 32.84
CA ASN A 3 15.71 -4.99 32.20
C ASN A 3 16.21 -4.56 30.81
N PRO A 4 17.51 -4.67 30.49
CA PRO A 4 18.05 -4.26 29.20
C PRO A 4 17.44 -5.00 28.00
N ASP A 5 16.81 -6.17 28.24
CA ASP A 5 16.12 -6.96 27.23
C ASP A 5 14.65 -6.58 27.04
N SER A 6 14.10 -5.64 27.87
CA SER A 6 12.72 -5.24 27.76
C SER A 6 12.46 -4.40 26.49
N VAL A 7 11.43 -4.79 25.74
CA VAL A 7 10.93 -4.01 24.62
C VAL A 7 10.00 -2.93 25.14
N THR A 8 10.19 -1.69 24.68
CA THR A 8 9.30 -0.57 24.98
C THR A 8 8.81 0.04 23.68
N VAL A 9 7.50 0.07 23.47
CA VAL A 9 6.90 0.74 22.31
C VAL A 9 6.54 2.17 22.69
N ARG A 10 7.02 3.13 21.91
CA ARG A 10 6.77 4.56 22.17
C ARG A 10 6.16 5.21 20.94
N LYS A 11 5.21 6.11 21.19
CA LYS A 11 4.66 6.98 20.17
C LYS A 11 5.73 7.93 19.63
N VAL A 12 5.68 8.20 18.35
CA VAL A 12 6.53 9.19 17.68
C VAL A 12 6.02 10.58 18.01
N GLU A 13 6.77 11.32 18.83
CA GLU A 13 6.41 12.67 19.28
C GLU A 13 7.48 13.70 18.90
N THR A 14 8.72 13.26 18.72
CA THR A 14 9.86 14.11 18.40
C THR A 14 10.41 13.86 17.00
N GLN A 15 11.20 14.81 16.49
CA GLN A 15 11.93 14.62 15.23
C GLN A 15 12.90 13.42 15.28
N ALA A 16 13.46 13.12 16.46
CA ALA A 16 14.35 11.97 16.65
C ALA A 16 13.55 10.65 16.55
N ASP A 17 12.36 10.59 17.14
CA ASP A 17 11.49 9.43 17.03
C ASP A 17 11.01 9.24 15.58
N PHE A 18 10.62 10.33 14.91
CA PHE A 18 10.24 10.29 13.50
C PHE A 18 11.38 9.80 12.61
N LYS A 19 12.60 10.27 12.85
CA LYS A 19 13.77 9.79 12.14
C LYS A 19 13.99 8.30 12.35
N ALA A 20 13.85 7.81 13.57
CA ALA A 20 13.98 6.38 13.88
C ALA A 20 12.90 5.56 13.15
N PHE A 21 11.64 6.00 13.16
CA PHE A 21 10.54 5.39 12.41
C PHE A 21 10.81 5.39 10.90
N PHE A 22 11.22 6.51 10.37
CA PHE A 22 11.44 6.72 8.94
C PHE A 22 12.58 5.87 8.39
N GLU A 23 13.71 5.83 9.10
CA GLU A 23 14.96 5.21 8.65
C GLU A 23 15.07 3.70 9.01
N PHE A 24 14.20 3.18 9.89
CA PHE A 24 14.29 1.80 10.37
C PHE A 24 14.32 0.75 9.23
N PRO A 25 13.52 0.84 8.15
CA PRO A 25 13.58 -0.13 7.06
C PRO A 25 14.98 -0.22 6.42
N TRP A 26 15.70 0.89 6.26
CA TRP A 26 17.07 0.87 5.70
C TRP A 26 18.07 0.15 6.61
N LYS A 27 17.83 0.14 7.92
CA LYS A 27 18.61 -0.64 8.87
C LYS A 27 18.24 -2.12 8.78
N LEU A 28 16.95 -2.42 8.73
CA LEU A 28 16.41 -3.79 8.72
C LEU A 28 16.80 -4.55 7.45
N TYR A 29 16.66 -3.94 6.30
CA TYR A 29 16.88 -4.58 4.99
C TYR A 29 18.28 -4.35 4.42
N ARG A 30 19.23 -3.89 5.22
CA ARG A 30 20.58 -3.51 4.74
C ARG A 30 21.23 -4.58 3.88
N ASP A 31 21.09 -5.83 4.28
CA ASP A 31 21.76 -6.99 3.66
C ASP A 31 20.80 -7.83 2.79
N ASP A 32 19.59 -7.35 2.55
CA ASP A 32 18.61 -8.03 1.70
C ASP A 32 18.77 -7.60 0.22
N PRO A 33 19.22 -8.52 -0.68
CA PRO A 33 19.47 -8.18 -2.08
C PRO A 33 18.21 -7.94 -2.90
N ASN A 34 17.06 -8.36 -2.40
CA ASN A 34 15.78 -8.20 -3.09
C ASN A 34 15.06 -6.91 -2.69
N TRP A 35 15.37 -6.35 -1.52
CA TRP A 35 14.69 -5.15 -1.08
C TRP A 35 15.00 -3.94 -1.97
N VAL A 36 13.95 -3.25 -2.38
CA VAL A 36 14.05 -2.00 -3.13
C VAL A 36 13.59 -0.85 -2.24
N PRO A 37 14.52 0.03 -1.81
CA PRO A 37 14.15 1.15 -0.95
C PRO A 37 13.18 2.09 -1.67
N PRO A 38 12.13 2.57 -0.99
CA PRO A 38 11.26 3.59 -1.55
C PRO A 38 12.01 4.90 -1.76
N LEU A 39 11.58 5.71 -2.72
CA LEU A 39 12.13 7.05 -2.89
C LEU A 39 11.86 7.87 -1.63
N LEU A 40 12.92 8.46 -1.06
CA LEU A 40 12.85 9.23 0.19
C LEU A 40 11.81 10.35 0.17
N SER A 41 11.68 11.03 -0.99
CA SER A 41 10.68 12.09 -1.17
C SER A 41 9.25 11.56 -1.14
N MET A 42 8.99 10.43 -1.81
CA MET A 42 7.67 9.81 -1.83
C MET A 42 7.27 9.30 -0.43
N ARG A 43 8.20 8.60 0.26
CA ARG A 43 7.95 8.12 1.62
C ARG A 43 7.71 9.28 2.60
N ARG A 44 8.47 10.38 2.46
CA ARG A 44 8.28 11.57 3.29
C ARG A 44 6.90 12.18 3.05
N HIS A 45 6.53 12.39 1.80
CA HIS A 45 5.21 12.92 1.43
C HIS A 45 4.06 12.01 1.95
N LEU A 46 4.19 10.70 1.81
CA LEU A 46 3.19 9.74 2.28
C LEU A 46 2.97 9.84 3.79
N LEU A 47 4.04 9.99 4.57
CA LEU A 47 4.00 10.06 6.03
C LEU A 47 3.71 11.46 6.59
N ASP A 48 3.81 12.52 5.78
CA ASP A 48 3.54 13.89 6.23
C ASP A 48 2.04 14.16 6.28
N LYS A 49 1.54 14.36 7.50
CA LYS A 49 0.12 14.62 7.76
C LYS A 49 -0.40 15.93 7.15
N ASN A 50 0.50 16.86 6.80
CA ASN A 50 0.13 18.15 6.21
C ASN A 50 0.18 18.13 4.67
N GLU A 51 0.97 17.23 4.07
CA GLU A 51 1.16 17.16 2.63
C GLU A 51 0.31 16.09 1.96
N ASN A 52 0.12 14.94 2.61
CA ASN A 52 -0.67 13.84 2.05
C ASN A 52 -2.18 14.13 2.21
N PRO A 53 -2.93 14.29 1.11
CA PRO A 53 -4.35 14.64 1.15
C PRO A 53 -5.24 13.58 1.83
N SER A 54 -4.78 12.34 1.94
CA SER A 54 -5.53 11.27 2.62
C SER A 54 -5.72 11.55 4.11
N TRP A 55 -4.87 12.39 4.73
CA TRP A 55 -5.04 12.77 6.13
C TRP A 55 -6.27 13.65 6.43
N GLU A 56 -7.01 14.08 5.41
CA GLU A 56 -8.32 14.70 5.63
C GLU A 56 -9.37 13.72 6.18
N TYR A 57 -9.18 12.42 5.92
CA TYR A 57 -10.08 11.36 6.38
C TYR A 57 -9.36 10.23 7.13
N LEU A 58 -8.05 10.36 7.35
CA LEU A 58 -7.27 9.48 8.18
C LEU A 58 -7.10 10.08 9.59
N GLU A 59 -7.09 9.23 10.59
CA GLU A 59 -6.59 9.51 11.93
C GLU A 59 -5.58 8.43 12.28
N GLY A 60 -4.44 8.78 12.86
CA GLY A 60 -3.45 7.76 13.18
C GLY A 60 -2.20 8.29 13.85
N ASP A 61 -1.43 7.35 14.39
CA ASP A 61 -0.19 7.61 15.10
C ASP A 61 0.89 6.61 14.66
N TYR A 62 2.15 7.02 14.78
CA TYR A 62 3.33 6.21 14.51
C TYR A 62 3.98 5.76 15.82
N TYR A 63 4.53 4.55 15.82
CA TYR A 63 5.17 3.96 16.98
C TYR A 63 6.49 3.30 16.61
N VAL A 64 7.45 3.36 17.53
CA VAL A 64 8.74 2.68 17.43
C VAL A 64 8.92 1.78 18.64
N ALA A 65 9.27 0.53 18.40
CA ALA A 65 9.72 -0.40 19.43
C ALA A 65 11.23 -0.23 19.67
N TRP A 66 11.60 -0.11 20.94
CA TRP A 66 12.97 0.12 21.38
C TRP A 66 13.43 -1.01 22.30
N ARG A 67 14.70 -1.40 22.14
CA ARG A 67 15.41 -2.30 23.05
C ARG A 67 16.81 -1.77 23.29
N ALA A 68 17.22 -1.61 24.55
CA ALA A 68 18.53 -1.06 24.93
C ALA A 68 18.86 0.28 24.24
N GLY A 69 17.88 1.11 23.96
CA GLY A 69 18.04 2.40 23.27
C GLY A 69 18.11 2.33 21.73
N GLU A 70 18.06 1.14 21.15
CA GLU A 70 18.05 0.93 19.69
C GLU A 70 16.65 0.65 19.16
N PRO A 71 16.28 1.18 17.98
CA PRO A 71 15.02 0.84 17.34
C PRO A 71 15.09 -0.60 16.81
N VAL A 72 14.05 -1.39 17.13
CA VAL A 72 13.93 -2.82 16.77
C VAL A 72 12.65 -3.13 15.99
N GLY A 73 11.76 -2.14 15.80
CA GLY A 73 10.58 -2.27 14.96
C GLY A 73 9.75 -0.99 14.93
N THR A 74 8.85 -0.93 13.98
CA THR A 74 7.93 0.20 13.76
C THR A 74 6.51 -0.29 13.44
N VAL A 75 5.50 0.51 13.73
CA VAL A 75 4.13 0.32 13.29
C VAL A 75 3.40 1.66 13.22
N ALA A 76 2.54 1.85 12.24
CA ALA A 76 1.50 2.88 12.25
C ALA A 76 0.18 2.23 12.70
N ALA A 77 -0.56 2.89 13.59
CA ALA A 77 -1.93 2.55 13.93
C ALA A 77 -2.83 3.68 13.43
N PHE A 78 -3.86 3.34 12.67
CA PHE A 78 -4.70 4.37 12.05
C PHE A 78 -6.12 3.87 11.77
N VAL A 79 -7.00 4.80 11.44
CA VAL A 79 -8.32 4.54 10.87
C VAL A 79 -8.46 5.29 9.54
N ASN A 80 -9.09 4.64 8.58
CA ASN A 80 -9.56 5.26 7.36
C ASN A 80 -11.08 5.41 7.47
N HIS A 81 -11.54 6.61 7.82
CA HIS A 81 -12.97 6.88 8.05
C HIS A 81 -13.79 6.65 6.79
N ARG A 82 -13.26 6.98 5.60
CA ARG A 82 -13.96 6.76 4.32
C ARG A 82 -14.12 5.27 3.99
N HIS A 83 -13.10 4.46 4.30
CA HIS A 83 -13.21 3.02 4.16
C HIS A 83 -14.33 2.47 5.05
N ASN A 84 -14.31 2.85 6.33
CA ASN A 84 -15.31 2.40 7.29
C ASN A 84 -16.74 2.83 6.89
N GLU A 85 -16.90 4.06 6.40
CA GLU A 85 -18.18 4.56 5.88
C GLU A 85 -18.62 3.80 4.64
N PHE A 86 -17.73 3.63 3.65
CA PHE A 86 -18.05 2.98 2.38
C PHE A 86 -18.44 1.52 2.55
N HIS A 87 -17.73 0.78 3.41
CA HIS A 87 -17.95 -0.64 3.66
C HIS A 87 -18.91 -0.93 4.84
N ASN A 88 -19.39 0.11 5.52
CA ASN A 88 -20.13 -0.04 6.78
C ASN A 88 -19.39 -0.93 7.80
N GLU A 89 -18.08 -0.73 7.90
CA GLU A 89 -17.18 -1.40 8.84
C GLU A 89 -16.82 -0.48 10.01
N HIS A 90 -16.32 -1.05 11.09
CA HIS A 90 -15.87 -0.33 12.28
C HIS A 90 -14.52 -0.84 12.75
N ILE A 91 -13.52 -0.69 11.89
CA ILE A 91 -12.19 -1.26 12.06
C ILE A 91 -11.11 -0.19 12.11
N SER A 92 -10.03 -0.50 12.82
CA SER A 92 -8.75 0.19 12.72
C SER A 92 -7.75 -0.61 11.90
N TRP A 93 -6.67 0.04 11.52
CA TRP A 93 -5.65 -0.52 10.65
C TRP A 93 -4.27 -0.43 11.29
N PHE A 94 -3.39 -1.38 10.92
CA PHE A 94 -1.96 -1.23 11.10
C PHE A 94 -1.24 -1.23 9.75
N GLY A 95 -0.15 -0.49 9.67
CA GLY A 95 0.71 -0.42 8.49
C GLY A 95 2.12 0.00 8.86
N PHE A 96 3.00 0.12 7.86
CA PHE A 96 4.41 0.42 8.09
C PHE A 96 5.02 -0.47 9.19
N PHE A 97 4.52 -1.72 9.23
CA PHE A 97 4.97 -2.72 10.18
C PHE A 97 6.31 -3.26 9.74
N GLU A 98 7.33 -2.92 10.50
CA GLU A 98 8.69 -3.41 10.31
C GLU A 98 9.23 -3.94 11.62
N CYS A 99 9.85 -5.10 11.60
CA CYS A 99 10.25 -5.77 12.82
C CYS A 99 11.46 -6.69 12.59
N ILE A 100 12.40 -6.68 13.51
CA ILE A 100 13.44 -7.74 13.57
C ILE A 100 12.77 -9.09 13.81
N GLU A 101 13.46 -10.19 13.53
CA GLU A 101 12.92 -11.55 13.74
C GLU A 101 12.80 -11.87 15.25
N ASP A 102 11.81 -11.23 15.88
CA ASP A 102 11.56 -11.38 17.32
C ASP A 102 10.07 -11.27 17.61
N GLN A 103 9.48 -12.35 18.15
CA GLN A 103 8.05 -12.43 18.46
C GLN A 103 7.61 -11.42 19.51
N TYR A 104 8.44 -11.13 20.52
CA TYR A 104 8.08 -10.15 21.56
C TYR A 104 7.97 -8.73 20.99
N VAL A 105 8.86 -8.37 20.06
CA VAL A 105 8.80 -7.09 19.36
C VAL A 105 7.55 -7.00 18.51
N ALA A 106 7.28 -8.02 17.70
CA ALA A 106 6.11 -8.07 16.83
C ALA A 106 4.81 -7.98 17.63
N THR A 107 4.68 -8.79 18.67
CA THR A 107 3.50 -8.79 19.55
C THR A 107 3.32 -7.42 20.22
N ALA A 108 4.37 -6.81 20.77
CA ALA A 108 4.29 -5.51 21.41
C ALA A 108 3.82 -4.40 20.44
N LEU A 109 4.29 -4.42 19.19
CA LEU A 109 3.86 -3.47 18.14
C LEU A 109 2.39 -3.67 17.76
N LEU A 110 1.97 -4.91 17.51
CA LEU A 110 0.61 -5.23 17.10
C LEU A 110 -0.39 -5.02 18.24
N ASP A 111 -0.03 -5.34 19.48
CA ASP A 111 -0.83 -5.03 20.66
C ASP A 111 -1.00 -3.53 20.84
N THR A 112 0.05 -2.74 20.60
CA THR A 112 -0.04 -1.27 20.63
C THR A 112 -1.02 -0.75 19.59
N ALA A 113 -0.94 -1.25 18.34
CA ALA A 113 -1.88 -0.85 17.29
C ALA A 113 -3.32 -1.28 17.62
N ALA A 114 -3.51 -2.47 18.17
CA ALA A 114 -4.82 -2.96 18.59
C ALA A 114 -5.39 -2.15 19.80
N ALA A 115 -4.55 -1.79 20.75
CA ALA A 115 -4.95 -0.94 21.89
C ALA A 115 -5.37 0.45 21.41
N TRP A 116 -4.60 1.05 20.49
CA TRP A 116 -4.92 2.34 19.88
C TRP A 116 -6.32 2.35 19.22
N GLY A 117 -6.66 1.27 18.50
CA GLY A 117 -7.97 1.11 17.89
C GLY A 117 -9.09 0.92 18.93
N ARG A 118 -8.87 0.05 19.93
CA ARG A 118 -9.86 -0.20 21.00
C ARG A 118 -10.17 1.04 21.81
N GLU A 119 -9.17 1.86 22.14
CA GLU A 119 -9.36 3.12 22.88
C GLU A 119 -10.26 4.12 22.13
N ARG A 120 -10.35 3.99 20.80
CA ARG A 120 -11.20 4.79 19.91
C ARG A 120 -12.52 4.10 19.54
N GLY A 121 -12.79 2.94 20.15
CA GLY A 121 -14.03 2.20 19.98
C GLY A 121 -14.03 1.22 18.79
N TYR A 122 -12.95 1.08 18.02
CA TYR A 122 -12.89 0.13 16.90
C TYR A 122 -12.82 -1.31 17.42
N ASN A 123 -13.51 -2.23 16.72
CA ASN A 123 -13.72 -3.59 17.17
C ASN A 123 -12.80 -4.62 16.49
N ALA A 124 -12.05 -4.23 15.48
CA ALA A 124 -11.09 -5.08 14.79
C ALA A 124 -9.87 -4.28 14.33
N LEU A 125 -8.73 -4.97 14.21
CA LEU A 125 -7.50 -4.48 13.61
C LEU A 125 -7.24 -5.23 12.31
N ARG A 126 -7.05 -4.51 11.20
CA ARG A 126 -6.73 -5.07 9.87
C ARG A 126 -5.39 -4.53 9.37
N GLY A 127 -4.69 -5.28 8.56
CA GLY A 127 -3.43 -4.86 7.93
C GLY A 127 -2.57 -6.05 7.49
N PRO A 128 -1.32 -5.77 7.08
CA PRO A 128 -0.74 -4.42 6.96
C PRO A 128 -1.26 -3.65 5.75
N GLN A 129 -1.34 -2.33 5.86
CA GLN A 129 -1.69 -1.42 4.77
C GLN A 129 -1.05 -0.05 4.99
N SER A 130 -0.56 0.59 3.93
CA SER A 130 0.08 1.91 4.02
C SER A 130 -0.92 3.03 3.73
N PHE A 131 -1.96 3.15 4.59
CA PHE A 131 -3.05 4.13 4.64
C PHE A 131 -4.23 3.87 3.72
N THR A 132 -4.03 3.67 2.42
CA THR A 132 -5.13 3.50 1.45
C THR A 132 -4.96 2.22 0.62
N ASN A 133 -6.02 1.82 -0.07
CA ASN A 133 -5.97 0.70 -1.00
C ASN A 133 -5.13 0.96 -2.27
N MET A 134 -4.65 2.20 -2.44
CA MET A 134 -3.74 2.60 -3.53
C MET A 134 -2.28 2.54 -3.13
N ASP A 135 -2.01 2.36 -1.86
CA ASP A 135 -0.67 2.21 -1.32
C ASP A 135 -0.31 0.72 -1.17
N GLU A 136 0.86 0.43 -0.62
CA GLU A 136 1.26 -0.95 -0.33
C GLU A 136 0.28 -1.61 0.62
N CYS A 137 -0.30 -2.74 0.21
CA CYS A 137 -1.26 -3.52 0.97
C CYS A 137 -0.87 -4.98 1.03
N GLY A 138 -1.11 -5.58 2.20
CA GLY A 138 -0.94 -7.00 2.41
C GLY A 138 0.46 -7.41 2.84
N LEU A 139 0.56 -8.66 3.21
CA LEU A 139 1.80 -9.32 3.62
C LEU A 139 2.25 -10.24 2.48
N LEU A 140 3.49 -10.08 2.02
CA LEU A 140 4.06 -11.02 1.05
C LEU A 140 4.27 -12.37 1.74
N VAL A 141 3.64 -13.42 1.20
CA VAL A 141 3.68 -14.78 1.76
C VAL A 141 4.27 -15.80 0.79
N ASP A 142 4.34 -15.45 -0.49
CA ASP A 142 4.93 -16.28 -1.55
C ASP A 142 5.53 -15.39 -2.64
N GLY A 143 6.50 -15.91 -3.39
CA GLY A 143 7.14 -15.17 -4.47
C GLY A 143 8.14 -14.11 -4.00
N PHE A 144 8.95 -14.41 -2.98
CA PHE A 144 9.98 -13.51 -2.42
C PHE A 144 11.08 -13.20 -3.44
N ALA A 145 10.78 -12.28 -4.33
CA ALA A 145 11.70 -11.76 -5.34
C ALA A 145 11.74 -10.23 -5.25
N ARG A 146 12.60 -9.58 -6.04
CA ARG A 146 12.64 -8.12 -6.11
C ARG A 146 11.27 -7.59 -6.51
N PRO A 147 10.62 -6.74 -5.68
CA PRO A 147 9.29 -6.23 -5.96
C PRO A 147 9.28 -5.25 -7.13
N VAL A 148 8.16 -5.17 -7.82
CA VAL A 148 7.87 -4.06 -8.73
C VAL A 148 7.22 -2.91 -7.95
N MET A 149 7.07 -1.75 -8.60
CA MET A 149 6.49 -0.56 -7.97
C MET A 149 5.11 -0.86 -7.35
N LEU A 150 4.88 -0.35 -6.15
CA LEU A 150 3.64 -0.49 -5.35
C LEU A 150 3.33 -1.92 -4.87
N MET A 151 4.24 -2.87 -5.04
CA MET A 151 4.08 -4.20 -4.47
C MET A 151 4.68 -4.25 -3.06
N PRO A 152 4.00 -4.89 -2.10
CA PRO A 152 4.53 -5.07 -0.77
C PRO A 152 5.77 -5.98 -0.80
N TYR A 153 6.71 -5.70 0.08
CA TYR A 153 7.87 -6.56 0.34
C TYR A 153 8.12 -6.63 1.84
N ASN A 154 8.37 -7.83 2.33
CA ASN A 154 8.71 -8.07 3.73
C ASN A 154 9.54 -9.35 3.87
N PRO A 155 10.26 -9.53 4.99
CA PRO A 155 10.95 -10.77 5.27
C PRO A 155 9.99 -11.96 5.41
N PRO A 156 10.38 -13.18 5.02
CA PRO A 156 9.52 -14.38 5.09
C PRO A 156 8.97 -14.69 6.50
N TYR A 157 9.69 -14.29 7.54
CA TYR A 157 9.29 -14.56 8.93
C TYR A 157 8.10 -13.70 9.41
N TYR A 158 7.68 -12.66 8.67
CA TYR A 158 6.57 -11.78 9.08
C TYR A 158 5.27 -12.53 9.20
N GLN A 159 4.95 -13.44 8.29
CA GLN A 159 3.72 -14.24 8.38
C GLN A 159 3.63 -14.92 9.75
N ARG A 160 4.68 -15.64 10.14
CA ARG A 160 4.73 -16.32 11.43
C ARG A 160 4.59 -15.36 12.62
N LEU A 161 5.26 -14.20 12.57
CA LEU A 161 5.18 -13.21 13.65
C LEU A 161 3.77 -12.63 13.80
N VAL A 162 3.11 -12.32 12.70
CA VAL A 162 1.77 -11.73 12.67
C VAL A 162 0.72 -12.76 13.12
N GLU A 163 0.79 -13.99 12.62
CA GLU A 163 -0.12 -15.07 13.02
C GLU A 163 0.06 -15.44 14.49
N ASN A 164 1.29 -15.55 14.99
CA ASN A 164 1.57 -15.84 16.41
C ASN A 164 1.15 -14.67 17.33
N ALA A 165 1.01 -13.45 16.83
CA ALA A 165 0.44 -12.34 17.57
C ALA A 165 -1.11 -12.38 17.62
N GLY A 166 -1.73 -13.41 17.05
CA GLY A 166 -3.17 -13.64 17.12
C GLY A 166 -3.99 -13.06 15.97
N LEU A 167 -3.35 -12.58 14.89
CA LEU A 167 -4.06 -12.15 13.70
C LEU A 167 -4.30 -13.34 12.77
N ALA A 168 -5.42 -13.33 12.07
CA ALA A 168 -5.80 -14.36 11.11
C ALA A 168 -5.90 -13.79 9.70
N LYS A 169 -5.54 -14.60 8.70
CA LYS A 169 -5.69 -14.23 7.29
C LYS A 169 -7.15 -13.93 6.96
N VAL A 170 -7.38 -12.84 6.26
CA VAL A 170 -8.73 -12.40 5.85
C VAL A 170 -8.94 -12.47 4.34
N MET A 171 -7.88 -12.24 3.54
CA MET A 171 -7.95 -12.25 2.09
C MET A 171 -6.61 -12.65 1.48
N ASP A 172 -6.64 -13.38 0.37
CA ASP A 172 -5.48 -13.57 -0.51
C ASP A 172 -5.60 -12.65 -1.73
N THR A 173 -4.51 -12.00 -2.08
CA THR A 173 -4.36 -11.30 -3.36
C THR A 173 -3.27 -11.97 -4.18
N HIS A 174 -3.49 -12.11 -5.48
CA HIS A 174 -2.54 -12.74 -6.38
C HIS A 174 -1.96 -11.71 -7.34
N SER A 175 -0.64 -11.69 -7.44
CA SER A 175 0.06 -10.97 -8.49
C SER A 175 0.52 -11.94 -9.56
N ALA A 176 0.32 -11.58 -10.81
CA ALA A 176 0.79 -12.36 -11.95
C ALA A 176 1.84 -11.58 -12.72
N MET A 177 2.93 -12.25 -13.08
CA MET A 177 3.93 -11.70 -13.98
C MET A 177 3.68 -12.21 -15.40
N ALA A 178 3.61 -11.31 -16.35
CA ALA A 178 3.63 -11.63 -17.78
C ALA A 178 4.77 -10.90 -18.44
N ASN A 179 5.59 -11.61 -19.19
CA ASN A 179 6.58 -11.05 -20.09
C ASN A 179 6.27 -11.44 -21.54
N TRP A 180 6.98 -10.84 -22.48
CA TRP A 180 6.72 -11.05 -23.92
C TRP A 180 6.87 -12.52 -24.33
N ASP A 181 7.88 -13.21 -23.82
CA ASP A 181 8.16 -14.60 -24.17
C ASP A 181 7.04 -15.52 -23.66
N ILE A 182 6.63 -15.39 -22.39
CA ILE A 182 5.52 -16.14 -21.81
C ILE A 182 4.22 -15.90 -22.60
N LEU A 183 3.93 -14.65 -22.98
CA LEU A 183 2.71 -14.31 -23.72
C LEU A 183 2.73 -14.90 -25.13
N HIS A 184 3.89 -14.91 -25.79
CA HIS A 184 4.07 -15.53 -27.11
C HIS A 184 3.93 -17.05 -27.06
N GLU A 185 4.66 -17.71 -26.16
CA GLU A 185 4.62 -19.17 -25.99
C GLU A 185 3.20 -19.68 -25.63
N ALA A 186 2.46 -18.90 -24.84
CA ALA A 186 1.06 -19.20 -24.50
C ALA A 186 0.07 -18.90 -25.64
N GLY A 187 0.52 -18.35 -26.77
CA GLY A 187 -0.35 -17.92 -27.88
C GLY A 187 -1.31 -16.78 -27.51
N ALA A 188 -1.02 -16.07 -26.41
CA ALA A 188 -1.86 -14.99 -25.91
C ALA A 188 -1.82 -13.78 -26.84
N VAL A 189 -0.67 -13.45 -27.41
CA VAL A 189 -0.50 -12.34 -28.35
C VAL A 189 -1.38 -12.53 -29.58
N ASP A 190 -1.37 -13.72 -30.18
CA ASP A 190 -2.19 -14.02 -31.35
C ASP A 190 -3.69 -13.98 -31.03
N ARG A 191 -4.07 -14.44 -29.83
CA ARG A 191 -5.46 -14.38 -29.35
C ARG A 191 -5.92 -12.94 -29.19
N VAL A 192 -5.13 -12.10 -28.56
CA VAL A 192 -5.43 -10.67 -28.37
C VAL A 192 -5.53 -9.96 -29.71
N ASN A 193 -4.61 -10.21 -30.64
CA ASN A 193 -4.65 -9.63 -31.99
C ASN A 193 -5.91 -10.02 -32.75
N ARG A 194 -6.32 -11.30 -32.72
CA ARG A 194 -7.58 -11.74 -33.35
C ARG A 194 -8.82 -11.06 -32.75
N ILE A 195 -8.84 -10.85 -31.44
CA ILE A 195 -9.93 -10.13 -30.77
C ILE A 195 -9.93 -8.66 -31.20
N ALA A 196 -8.78 -8.00 -31.17
CA ALA A 196 -8.61 -6.61 -31.58
C ALA A 196 -9.06 -6.38 -33.03
N ASP A 197 -8.70 -7.27 -33.96
CA ASP A 197 -9.12 -7.21 -35.37
C ASP A 197 -10.61 -7.39 -35.55
N ARG A 198 -11.24 -8.25 -34.74
CA ARG A 198 -12.69 -8.42 -34.75
C ARG A 198 -13.41 -7.16 -34.25
N VAL A 199 -12.93 -6.58 -33.16
CA VAL A 199 -13.46 -5.35 -32.57
C VAL A 199 -13.32 -4.18 -33.55
N LYS A 200 -12.16 -3.99 -34.16
CA LYS A 200 -11.93 -2.98 -35.20
C LYS A 200 -12.89 -3.09 -36.37
N ARG A 201 -13.18 -4.33 -36.80
CA ARG A 201 -14.13 -4.57 -37.92
C ARG A 201 -15.58 -4.29 -37.53
N SER A 202 -15.95 -4.48 -36.27
CA SER A 202 -17.33 -4.22 -35.83
C SER A 202 -17.66 -2.73 -35.74
N GLN A 203 -16.64 -1.86 -35.77
CA GLN A 203 -16.76 -0.39 -35.57
C GLN A 203 -17.56 0.01 -34.30
N SER A 204 -17.73 -0.93 -33.36
CA SER A 204 -18.49 -0.70 -32.13
C SER A 204 -17.64 -0.06 -31.03
N ILE A 205 -16.31 -0.03 -31.21
CA ILE A 205 -15.39 0.51 -30.22
C ILE A 205 -14.42 1.47 -30.90
N THR A 206 -14.34 2.68 -30.35
CA THR A 206 -13.33 3.68 -30.72
C THR A 206 -12.26 3.74 -29.65
N VAL A 207 -11.00 3.69 -30.03
CA VAL A 207 -9.86 3.78 -29.10
C VAL A 207 -9.06 5.04 -29.41
N ARG A 208 -8.75 5.81 -28.37
CA ARG A 208 -7.82 6.93 -28.45
C ARG A 208 -6.77 6.88 -27.36
N GLY A 209 -5.60 7.41 -27.61
CA GLY A 209 -4.57 7.62 -26.59
C GLY A 209 -4.91 8.76 -25.63
N LEU A 210 -4.13 8.86 -24.55
CA LEU A 210 -4.19 9.92 -23.57
C LEU A 210 -3.70 11.26 -24.17
N GLU A 211 -4.44 12.33 -23.93
CA GLU A 211 -4.09 13.67 -24.40
C GLU A 211 -3.30 14.47 -23.36
N ARG A 212 -1.98 14.58 -23.52
CA ARG A 212 -1.13 15.34 -22.56
C ARG A 212 -1.56 16.79 -22.34
N LYS A 213 -2.18 17.42 -23.32
CA LYS A 213 -2.65 18.81 -23.21
C LYS A 213 -3.84 18.96 -22.25
N ASN A 214 -4.57 17.88 -22.01
CA ASN A 214 -5.80 17.83 -21.23
C ASN A 214 -5.70 16.91 -20.01
N LEU A 215 -4.50 16.71 -19.45
CA LEU A 215 -4.25 15.74 -18.39
C LEU A 215 -5.29 15.75 -17.26
N LYS A 216 -5.73 16.93 -16.83
CA LYS A 216 -6.75 17.02 -15.77
C LYS A 216 -8.07 16.34 -16.17
N ALA A 217 -8.57 16.60 -17.38
CA ALA A 217 -9.80 15.98 -17.88
C ALA A 217 -9.63 14.47 -18.10
N GLU A 218 -8.45 14.03 -18.59
CA GLU A 218 -8.11 12.63 -18.77
C GLU A 218 -8.10 11.86 -17.44
N PHE A 219 -7.58 12.48 -16.39
CA PHE A 219 -7.56 11.86 -15.06
C PHE A 219 -8.93 11.86 -14.38
N GLU A 220 -9.79 12.87 -14.62
CA GLU A 220 -11.19 12.81 -14.17
C GLU A 220 -11.92 11.63 -14.84
N LEU A 221 -11.72 11.44 -16.15
CA LEU A 221 -12.26 10.28 -16.86
C LEU A 221 -11.71 8.97 -16.30
N PHE A 222 -10.40 8.89 -16.03
CA PHE A 222 -9.79 7.73 -15.36
C PHE A 222 -10.43 7.45 -14.00
N LYS A 223 -10.65 8.49 -13.19
CA LYS A 223 -11.29 8.38 -11.88
C LYS A 223 -12.69 7.79 -11.98
N ASP A 224 -13.48 8.28 -12.92
CA ASP A 224 -14.83 7.77 -13.14
C ASP A 224 -14.84 6.30 -13.55
N ILE A 225 -13.98 5.94 -14.51
CA ILE A 225 -13.82 4.54 -14.94
C ILE A 225 -13.35 3.68 -13.77
N TYR A 226 -12.32 4.11 -13.04
CA TYR A 226 -11.76 3.38 -11.91
C TYR A 226 -12.81 3.17 -10.82
N ASN A 227 -13.50 4.22 -10.39
CA ASN A 227 -14.49 4.16 -9.33
C ASN A 227 -15.64 3.20 -9.68
N HIS A 228 -16.12 3.19 -10.93
CA HIS A 228 -17.18 2.27 -11.34
C HIS A 228 -16.70 0.83 -11.56
N ALA A 229 -15.50 0.65 -12.13
CA ALA A 229 -14.99 -0.68 -12.43
C ALA A 229 -14.57 -1.47 -11.19
N TRP A 230 -14.11 -0.77 -10.15
CA TRP A 230 -13.51 -1.37 -8.96
C TRP A 230 -14.39 -1.34 -7.71
N GLU A 231 -15.58 -0.72 -7.76
CA GLU A 231 -16.47 -0.55 -6.59
C GLU A 231 -16.79 -1.83 -5.82
N LYS A 232 -16.76 -3.00 -6.50
CA LYS A 232 -17.05 -4.31 -5.92
C LYS A 232 -15.81 -5.08 -5.47
N ASN A 233 -14.62 -4.52 -5.69
CA ASN A 233 -13.39 -5.18 -5.27
C ASN A 233 -13.20 -5.04 -3.75
N TRP A 234 -12.68 -6.08 -3.16
CA TRP A 234 -12.39 -6.09 -1.73
C TRP A 234 -11.45 -4.96 -1.34
N GLY A 235 -11.80 -4.24 -0.27
CA GLY A 235 -11.00 -3.12 0.24
C GLY A 235 -11.03 -1.85 -0.61
N PHE A 236 -11.81 -1.82 -1.70
CA PHE A 236 -11.92 -0.63 -2.54
C PHE A 236 -12.46 0.58 -1.78
N THR A 237 -11.90 1.74 -2.04
CA THR A 237 -12.43 3.03 -1.60
C THR A 237 -12.34 4.01 -2.77
N PRO A 238 -13.41 4.75 -3.11
CA PRO A 238 -13.40 5.65 -4.26
C PRO A 238 -12.35 6.75 -4.14
N PHE A 239 -11.73 7.14 -5.24
CA PHE A 239 -10.83 8.30 -5.28
C PHE A 239 -11.56 9.61 -5.00
N THR A 240 -10.91 10.48 -4.23
CA THR A 240 -11.25 11.90 -4.15
C THR A 240 -10.58 12.70 -5.27
N SER A 241 -11.10 13.88 -5.59
CA SER A 241 -10.45 14.77 -6.55
C SER A 241 -9.08 15.24 -6.08
N LYS A 242 -8.86 15.41 -4.77
CA LYS A 242 -7.56 15.81 -4.20
C LYS A 242 -6.50 14.70 -4.31
N GLU A 243 -6.89 13.45 -4.08
CA GLU A 243 -6.01 12.31 -4.29
C GLU A 243 -5.64 12.15 -5.76
N LEU A 244 -6.61 12.38 -6.65
CA LEU A 244 -6.36 12.38 -8.08
C LEU A 244 -5.39 13.50 -8.50
N ASP A 245 -5.58 14.73 -8.00
CA ASP A 245 -4.66 15.84 -8.27
C ASP A 245 -3.23 15.53 -7.75
N ALA A 246 -3.11 14.88 -6.60
CA ALA A 246 -1.81 14.44 -6.05
C ALA A 246 -1.19 13.33 -6.93
N LEU A 247 -1.99 12.39 -7.42
CA LEU A 247 -1.56 11.33 -8.33
C LEU A 247 -1.06 11.91 -9.65
N VAL A 248 -1.81 12.84 -10.24
CA VAL A 248 -1.41 13.57 -11.47
C VAL A 248 -0.05 14.25 -11.27
N LYS A 249 0.11 14.95 -10.15
CA LYS A 249 1.34 15.66 -9.82
C LYS A 249 2.54 14.72 -9.65
N SER A 250 2.33 13.56 -9.04
CA SER A 250 3.41 12.60 -8.74
C SER A 250 3.78 11.71 -9.93
N LEU A 251 2.79 11.23 -10.67
CA LEU A 251 2.97 10.25 -11.75
C LEU A 251 2.89 10.82 -13.16
N GLY A 252 2.32 12.02 -13.33
CA GLY A 252 2.07 12.60 -14.66
C GLY A 252 3.30 12.71 -15.56
N SER A 253 4.51 12.88 -14.97
CA SER A 253 5.77 12.91 -15.71
C SER A 253 6.26 11.52 -16.15
N PHE A 254 5.78 10.44 -15.51
CA PHE A 254 6.17 9.06 -15.82
C PHE A 254 5.21 8.37 -16.81
N ILE A 255 4.04 8.97 -17.06
CA ILE A 255 3.05 8.37 -17.96
C ILE A 255 3.49 8.53 -19.40
N ASP A 256 3.62 7.40 -20.09
CA ASP A 256 3.74 7.36 -21.52
C ASP A 256 2.35 7.38 -22.16
N PRO A 257 1.98 8.44 -22.92
CA PRO A 257 0.66 8.56 -23.54
C PRO A 257 0.35 7.47 -24.57
N GLU A 258 1.38 6.83 -25.13
CA GLU A 258 1.20 5.74 -26.09
C GLU A 258 0.74 4.44 -25.40
N LEU A 259 1.02 4.31 -24.09
CA LEU A 259 0.64 3.16 -23.29
C LEU A 259 -0.70 3.35 -22.56
N ALA A 260 -1.23 4.56 -22.51
CA ALA A 260 -2.50 4.88 -21.86
C ALA A 260 -3.60 5.14 -22.91
N CYS A 261 -4.56 4.25 -23.02
CA CYS A 261 -5.62 4.30 -24.02
C CYS A 261 -7.01 4.26 -23.37
N PHE A 262 -7.95 5.02 -23.94
CA PHE A 262 -9.36 4.99 -23.58
C PHE A 262 -10.18 4.35 -24.72
N GLY A 263 -11.07 3.42 -24.35
CA GLY A 263 -12.01 2.79 -25.26
C GLY A 263 -13.43 3.32 -25.05
N TYR A 264 -14.13 3.62 -26.12
CA TYR A 264 -15.51 4.09 -26.12
C TYR A 264 -16.39 3.12 -26.90
N VAL A 265 -17.58 2.82 -26.38
CA VAL A 265 -18.61 1.96 -26.98
C VAL A 265 -19.74 2.80 -27.51
#